data_619f9c5c4d64e96774c206154b7e92c3
#
_entry.id   619f9c5c4d64e96774c206154b7e92c3
#
_cell.length_a   1.000
_cell.length_b   1.000
_cell.length_c   1.000
_cell.angle_alpha   90.00
_cell.angle_beta   90.00
_cell.angle_gamma   90.00
#
_symmetry.space_group_name_H-M   'P 1'
#
loop_
_entity.id
_entity.type
_entity.pdbx_description
1 polymer ?
#
loop_
_entity_poly.entity_id
_entity_poly.type
_entity_poly.pdbx_seq_one_letter_code
_entity_poly.pdbx_strand_id
1 'polypeptide(L)'
;MAMLTSAALTGYRNYTKRVVSYAKYKIGSTYYESKIESVKTLPSGIVEISFMIELESGSGTVSEVQLYNTDNELWLSKAESLKLSGVSEGFLYVVRLDIKEVSS
;
A
#
# COMPACT_ATOMS: atom_id res chain seq x y z
N MET A 1 12.26 -3.71 26.20
CA MET A 1 11.91 -5.15 26.19
C MET A 1 10.69 -5.36 25.31
N ALA A 2 10.76 -6.29 24.39
CA ALA A 2 9.62 -6.62 23.55
C ALA A 2 8.62 -7.46 24.32
N MET A 3 7.35 -7.07 24.24
CA MET A 3 6.25 -7.79 24.90
C MET A 3 5.61 -8.82 23.98
N LEU A 4 5.70 -8.59 22.66
CA LEU A 4 5.10 -9.48 21.67
C LEU A 4 6.09 -10.58 21.24
N THR A 5 5.58 -11.78 21.12
CA THR A 5 6.36 -12.91 20.62
C THR A 5 6.47 -12.84 19.10
N SER A 6 7.39 -13.63 18.54
CA SER A 6 7.50 -13.77 17.08
C SER A 6 6.18 -14.26 16.47
N ALA A 7 5.48 -15.15 17.14
CA ALA A 7 4.19 -15.66 16.69
C ALA A 7 3.15 -14.54 16.63
N ALA A 8 3.12 -13.65 17.62
CA ALA A 8 2.18 -12.53 17.64
C ALA A 8 2.47 -11.56 16.50
N LEU A 9 3.73 -11.21 16.27
CA LEU A 9 4.12 -10.32 15.16
C LEU A 9 3.79 -10.94 13.81
N THR A 10 4.05 -12.23 13.65
CA THR A 10 3.69 -12.95 12.41
C THR A 10 2.17 -12.93 12.20
N GLY A 11 1.41 -13.07 13.28
CA GLY A 11 -0.05 -13.00 13.22
C GLY A 11 -0.54 -11.66 12.71
N TYR A 12 0.01 -10.56 13.22
CA TYR A 12 -0.36 -9.21 12.76
C TYR A 12 0.01 -8.99 11.30
N ARG A 13 1.16 -9.47 10.87
CA ARG A 13 1.59 -9.37 9.46
C ARG A 13 0.66 -10.16 8.55
N ASN A 14 0.28 -11.37 8.96
CA ASN A 14 -0.65 -12.20 8.19
C ASN A 14 -2.04 -11.59 8.14
N TYR A 15 -2.49 -10.99 9.24
CA TYR A 15 -3.76 -10.26 9.27
C TYR A 15 -3.74 -9.12 8.25
N THR A 16 -2.68 -8.31 8.25
CA THR A 16 -2.50 -7.21 7.28
C THR A 16 -2.60 -7.71 5.85
N LYS A 17 -1.95 -8.84 5.54
CA LYS A 17 -1.98 -9.42 4.20
C LYS A 17 -3.38 -9.84 3.77
N ARG A 18 -4.23 -10.24 4.73
CA ARG A 18 -5.59 -10.71 4.42
C ARG A 18 -6.61 -9.59 4.30
N VAL A 19 -6.42 -8.49 5.03
CA VAL A 19 -7.45 -7.44 5.08
C VAL A 19 -7.30 -6.39 3.98
N VAL A 20 -6.13 -6.21 3.42
CA VAL A 20 -5.92 -5.24 2.34
C VAL A 20 -6.59 -5.77 1.07
N SER A 21 -7.58 -5.04 0.58
CA SER A 21 -8.42 -5.48 -0.52
C SER A 21 -8.10 -4.79 -1.84
N TYR A 22 -7.99 -3.47 -1.83
CA TYR A 22 -7.73 -2.70 -3.03
C TYR A 22 -7.08 -1.36 -2.66
N ALA A 23 -6.58 -0.68 -3.69
CA ALA A 23 -5.94 0.62 -3.53
C ALA A 23 -6.68 1.68 -4.33
N LYS A 24 -6.50 2.93 -3.94
CA LYS A 24 -6.89 4.09 -4.74
C LYS A 24 -5.72 5.04 -4.81
N TYR A 25 -5.63 5.77 -5.91
CA TYR A 25 -4.65 6.84 -6.05
C TYR A 25 -5.33 8.06 -6.64
N LYS A 26 -4.87 9.23 -6.23
CA LYS A 26 -5.49 10.51 -6.62
C LYS A 26 -4.62 11.25 -7.63
N ILE A 27 -5.24 11.64 -8.73
CA ILE A 27 -4.62 12.48 -9.75
C ILE A 27 -5.54 13.67 -9.96
N GLY A 28 -5.05 14.87 -9.70
CA GLY A 28 -5.90 16.08 -9.71
C GLY A 28 -6.94 15.95 -8.60
N SER A 29 -8.20 15.97 -8.94
CA SER A 29 -9.30 15.83 -7.99
C SER A 29 -10.01 14.47 -8.10
N THR A 30 -9.47 13.55 -8.90
CA THR A 30 -10.10 12.26 -9.19
C THR A 30 -9.35 11.12 -8.54
N TYR A 31 -10.09 10.20 -7.92
CA TYR A 31 -9.56 8.96 -7.37
C TYR A 31 -9.76 7.83 -8.36
N TYR A 32 -8.74 7.01 -8.52
CA TYR A 32 -8.76 5.83 -9.39
C TYR A 32 -8.52 4.60 -8.54
N GLU A 33 -9.28 3.54 -8.79
CA GLU A 33 -9.17 2.30 -8.05
C GLU A 33 -8.21 1.34 -8.75
N SER A 34 -7.44 0.61 -7.97
CA SER A 34 -6.52 -0.40 -8.47
C SER A 34 -6.58 -1.61 -7.55
N LYS A 35 -6.54 -2.81 -8.15
CA LYS A 35 -6.48 -4.03 -7.35
C LYS A 35 -5.05 -4.27 -6.86
N ILE A 36 -4.92 -4.97 -5.76
CA ILE A 36 -3.61 -5.33 -5.22
C ILE A 36 -2.97 -6.39 -6.12
N GLU A 37 -1.74 -6.13 -6.57
CA GLU A 37 -1.00 -7.06 -7.40
C GLU A 37 -0.28 -8.10 -6.56
N SER A 38 0.30 -7.69 -5.43
CA SER A 38 1.09 -8.57 -4.60
C SER A 38 1.10 -8.10 -3.16
N VAL A 39 1.02 -9.04 -2.24
CA VAL A 39 1.23 -8.79 -0.81
C VAL A 39 2.16 -9.88 -0.31
N LYS A 40 3.31 -9.50 0.23
CA LYS A 40 4.29 -10.46 0.72
C LYS A 40 5.00 -9.94 1.95
N THR A 41 5.52 -10.87 2.76
CA THR A 41 6.36 -10.56 3.91
C THR A 41 7.81 -10.78 3.51
N LEU A 42 8.63 -9.74 3.65
CA LEU A 42 10.06 -9.81 3.36
C LEU A 42 10.80 -10.52 4.51
N PRO A 43 12.02 -11.02 4.27
CA PRO A 43 12.81 -11.66 5.35
C PRO A 43 13.01 -10.78 6.57
N SER A 44 13.02 -9.45 6.39
CA SER A 44 13.14 -8.49 7.50
C SER A 44 11.86 -8.37 8.33
N GLY A 45 10.75 -8.99 7.90
CA GLY A 45 9.45 -8.86 8.55
C GLY A 45 8.59 -7.74 8.01
N ILE A 46 9.08 -6.97 7.06
CA ILE A 46 8.30 -5.89 6.43
C ILE A 46 7.25 -6.51 5.51
N VAL A 47 6.01 -6.02 5.60
CA VAL A 47 4.94 -6.39 4.66
C VAL A 47 4.99 -5.45 3.47
N GLU A 48 5.14 -6.00 2.29
CA GLU A 48 5.24 -5.23 1.05
C GLU A 48 3.97 -5.44 0.22
N ILE A 49 3.28 -4.34 -0.07
CA ILE A 49 2.02 -4.33 -0.83
C ILE A 49 2.28 -3.55 -2.12
N SER A 50 1.93 -4.13 -3.26
CA SER A 50 2.13 -3.46 -4.54
C SER A 50 0.84 -3.41 -5.35
N PHE A 51 0.68 -2.34 -6.10
CA PHE A 51 -0.44 -2.16 -7.04
C PHE A 51 0.01 -1.28 -8.19
N MET A 52 -0.74 -1.35 -9.30
CA MET A 52 -0.41 -0.57 -10.49
C MET A 52 -1.10 0.78 -10.47
N ILE A 53 -0.36 1.82 -10.86
CA ILE A 53 -0.89 3.14 -11.15
C ILE A 53 -0.87 3.30 -12.66
N GLU A 54 -2.05 3.53 -13.25
CA GLU A 54 -2.18 3.71 -14.69
C GLU A 54 -2.63 5.14 -14.99
N LEU A 55 -1.98 5.77 -15.95
CA LEU A 55 -2.28 7.14 -16.34
C LEU A 55 -2.78 7.11 -17.78
N GLU A 56 -4.04 7.52 -18.00
CA GLU A 56 -4.65 7.52 -19.33
C GLU A 56 -3.86 8.35 -20.34
N SER A 57 -3.32 9.48 -19.89
CA SER A 57 -2.52 10.36 -20.75
C SER A 57 -1.03 10.04 -20.72
N GLY A 58 -0.62 9.04 -19.93
CA GLY A 58 0.79 8.69 -19.77
C GLY A 58 1.56 9.64 -18.87
N SER A 59 0.92 10.66 -18.31
CA SER A 59 1.57 11.61 -17.41
C SER A 59 0.57 12.19 -16.41
N GLY A 60 1.07 12.61 -15.26
CA GLY A 60 0.27 13.20 -14.20
C GLY A 60 1.02 13.19 -12.88
N THR A 61 0.43 13.80 -11.86
CA THR A 61 1.00 13.82 -10.52
C THR A 61 0.07 13.11 -9.57
N VAL A 62 0.59 12.06 -8.93
CA VAL A 62 -0.14 11.32 -7.89
C VAL A 62 0.07 12.07 -6.58
N SER A 63 -1.00 12.58 -6.00
CA SER A 63 -0.94 13.38 -4.77
C SER A 63 -1.32 12.60 -3.52
N GLU A 64 -1.93 11.44 -3.67
CA GLU A 64 -2.33 10.61 -2.54
C GLU A 64 -2.47 9.17 -2.99
N VAL A 65 -2.09 8.22 -2.11
CA VAL A 65 -2.40 6.82 -2.28
C VAL A 65 -3.15 6.33 -1.04
N GLN A 66 -4.09 5.42 -1.23
CA GLN A 66 -4.93 4.87 -0.18
C GLN A 66 -5.01 3.37 -0.32
N LEU A 67 -5.11 2.68 0.81
CA LEU A 67 -5.41 1.27 0.85
C LEU A 67 -6.73 1.07 1.58
N TYR A 68 -7.57 0.19 1.07
CA TYR A 68 -8.87 -0.13 1.63
C TYR A 68 -8.92 -1.59 2.04
N ASN A 69 -9.65 -1.86 3.12
CA ASN A 69 -9.81 -3.22 3.61
C ASN A 69 -11.01 -3.92 2.95
N THR A 70 -11.25 -5.17 3.34
CA THR A 70 -12.35 -5.97 2.79
C THR A 70 -13.74 -5.43 3.12
N ASP A 71 -13.84 -4.53 4.09
CA ASP A 71 -15.09 -3.87 4.46
C ASP A 71 -15.27 -2.51 3.79
N ASN A 72 -14.43 -2.20 2.80
CA ASN A 72 -14.44 -0.94 2.06
C ASN A 72 -14.16 0.28 2.94
N GLU A 73 -13.42 0.07 4.03
CA GLU A 73 -13.01 1.15 4.90
C GLU A 73 -11.61 1.62 4.55
N LEU A 74 -11.37 2.92 4.66
CA LEU A 74 -10.04 3.47 4.45
C LEU A 74 -9.11 2.95 5.56
N TRP A 75 -8.13 2.16 5.13
CA TRP A 75 -7.21 1.51 6.06
C TRP A 75 -5.88 2.24 6.18
N LEU A 76 -5.42 2.82 5.08
CA LEU A 76 -4.17 3.58 5.05
C LEU A 76 -4.30 4.70 4.04
N SER A 77 -3.80 5.88 4.39
CA SER A 77 -3.73 7.02 3.48
C SER A 77 -2.34 7.63 3.59
N LYS A 78 -1.74 7.93 2.46
CA LYS A 78 -0.41 8.54 2.40
C LYS A 78 -0.41 9.66 1.38
N ALA A 79 -0.02 10.87 1.84
CA ALA A 79 0.20 11.99 0.94
C ALA A 79 1.43 11.70 0.08
N GLU A 80 1.36 12.06 -1.18
CA GLU A 80 2.43 11.79 -2.12
C GLU A 80 2.61 13.00 -3.05
N SER A 81 3.75 13.06 -3.69
CA SER A 81 4.01 14.05 -4.73
C SER A 81 4.84 13.36 -5.81
N LEU A 82 4.19 12.42 -6.49
CA LEU A 82 4.83 11.56 -7.46
C LEU A 82 4.46 12.02 -8.87
N LYS A 83 5.41 12.70 -9.51
CA LYS A 83 5.20 13.20 -10.87
C LYS A 83 5.65 12.13 -11.86
N LEU A 84 4.71 11.66 -12.68
CA LEU A 84 4.95 10.62 -13.67
C LEU A 84 4.79 11.19 -15.07
N SER A 85 5.68 10.78 -15.97
CA SER A 85 5.60 11.17 -17.39
C SER A 85 6.13 10.04 -18.24
N GLY A 86 5.54 9.86 -19.42
CA GLY A 86 5.94 8.81 -20.35
C GLY A 86 5.64 7.40 -19.88
N VAL A 87 4.68 7.25 -18.97
CA VAL A 87 4.34 5.95 -18.37
C VAL A 87 3.10 5.40 -19.05
N SER A 88 3.25 4.87 -20.25
CA SER A 88 2.12 4.38 -21.04
C SER A 88 1.62 3.00 -20.62
N GLU A 89 2.45 2.22 -19.92
CA GLU A 89 2.11 0.85 -19.53
C GLU A 89 1.78 0.70 -18.04
N GLY A 90 1.79 1.82 -17.31
CA GLY A 90 1.55 1.80 -15.89
C GLY A 90 2.84 1.86 -15.08
N PHE A 91 2.67 2.05 -13.79
CA PHE A 91 3.76 2.19 -12.84
C PHE A 91 3.44 1.36 -11.59
N LEU A 92 4.36 0.49 -11.19
CA LEU A 92 4.17 -0.34 -10.00
C LEU A 92 4.52 0.47 -8.75
N TYR A 93 3.52 0.72 -7.93
CA TYR A 93 3.71 1.42 -6.64
C TYR A 93 3.83 0.41 -5.51
N VAL A 94 4.78 0.63 -4.62
CA VAL A 94 5.06 -0.30 -3.53
C VAL A 94 4.92 0.42 -2.20
N VAL A 95 4.12 -0.16 -1.31
CA VAL A 95 3.96 0.30 0.06
C VAL A 95 4.62 -0.73 0.98
N ARG A 96 5.50 -0.27 1.85
CA ARG A 96 6.16 -1.13 2.84
C ARG A 96 5.72 -0.76 4.23
N LEU A 97 5.25 -1.75 4.97
CA LEU A 97 4.77 -1.58 6.34
C LEU A 97 5.66 -2.37 7.28
N ASP A 98 6.31 -1.68 8.19
CA ASP A 98 7.17 -2.29 9.19
C ASP A 98 6.35 -2.46 10.48
N ILE A 99 5.76 -3.65 10.62
CA ILE A 99 4.90 -3.95 11.76
C ILE A 99 5.78 -4.46 12.89
N LYS A 100 5.92 -3.63 13.92
CA LYS A 100 6.75 -3.95 15.07
C LYS A 100 6.20 -3.31 16.32
N GLU A 101 6.60 -3.86 17.46
CA GLU A 101 6.29 -3.27 18.75
C GLU A 101 7.15 -2.04 18.99
N VAL A 102 6.51 -0.95 19.41
CA VAL A 102 7.23 0.26 19.82
C VAL A 102 7.26 0.29 21.34
N SER A 103 8.48 0.15 21.89
CA SER A 103 8.68 0.25 23.33
C SER A 103 8.69 1.70 23.77
N SER A 104 7.98 1.99 24.83
CA SER A 104 7.95 3.32 25.42
C SER A 104 8.66 3.34 26.76
#